data_fc5823dc6f0eab61089850881e1449b5
#
_entry.id   fc5823dc6f0eab61089850881e1449b5
#
_cell.length_a   1.000
_cell.length_b   1.000
_cell.length_c   1.000
_cell.angle_alpha   90.00
_cell.angle_beta   90.00
_cell.angle_gamma   90.00
#
_symmetry.space_group_name_H-M   'P 1'
#
loop_
_entity.id
_entity.type
_entity.pdbx_description
1 polymer ?
#
loop_
_entity_poly.entity_id
_entity_poly.type
_entity_poly.pdbx_seq_one_letter_code
_entity_poly.pdbx_strand_id
1 'polypeptide(L)'
;EIYTLSLHDALPILKAKKPVVVSMGDYAASGGYYIACNASKIIAQPNTLTGSIGIFGMFPNFEGLTKKVGLSFDNVKTNKFADFGDATRPMRPEEKVILQQYIEHGYDLFLTRCSEGRNIPKDSLDHIAQGRVWTGNQALKIGLVDALGNIDTAIQEAAKLAKLDDYSLQDYPKKVDFLESLLSNQKEEFATKAMKEYLGKDYELFKTIKEIKEQDFVQARMPYDISIR
;
A
#
# COMPACT_ATOMS: atom_id res chain seq x y z
N GLU A 1 8.47 9.47 -19.43
CA GLU A 1 7.51 8.57 -18.74
C GLU A 1 8.12 8.16 -17.41
N ILE A 2 7.54 8.61 -16.30
CA ILE A 2 7.95 8.17 -14.97
C ILE A 2 7.19 6.89 -14.69
N TYR A 3 7.84 5.74 -14.88
CA TYR A 3 7.30 4.47 -14.42
C TYR A 3 7.51 4.36 -12.92
N THR A 4 6.46 4.58 -12.14
CA THR A 4 6.42 4.15 -10.74
C THR A 4 6.35 2.62 -10.72
N LEU A 5 7.49 1.97 -10.52
CA LEU A 5 7.52 0.54 -10.21
C LEU A 5 6.74 0.30 -8.93
N SER A 6 5.61 -0.40 -9.02
CA SER A 6 4.91 -0.83 -7.82
C SER A 6 5.76 -1.89 -7.10
N LEU A 7 5.60 -2.02 -5.78
CA LEU A 7 6.25 -3.09 -5.00
C LEU A 7 5.99 -4.48 -5.61
N HIS A 8 4.89 -4.62 -6.34
CA HIS A 8 4.48 -5.82 -7.03
C HIS A 8 5.37 -6.13 -8.24
N ASP A 9 5.80 -5.11 -8.99
CA ASP A 9 6.69 -5.28 -10.15
C ASP A 9 8.15 -5.46 -9.71
N ALA A 10 8.50 -4.99 -8.51
CA ALA A 10 9.86 -5.11 -7.98
C ALA A 10 10.24 -6.57 -7.67
N LEU A 11 9.32 -7.38 -7.14
CA LEU A 11 9.62 -8.78 -6.77
C LEU A 11 9.99 -9.67 -7.97
N PRO A 12 9.26 -9.68 -9.11
CA PRO A 12 9.67 -10.43 -10.30
C PRO A 12 11.04 -10.00 -10.83
N ILE A 13 11.35 -8.71 -10.81
CA ILE A 13 12.65 -8.18 -11.25
C ILE A 13 13.78 -8.64 -10.32
N LEU A 14 13.55 -8.59 -9.01
CA LEU A 14 14.51 -9.06 -8.01
C LEU A 14 14.71 -10.57 -8.09
N LYS A 15 13.62 -11.32 -8.18
CA LYS A 15 13.64 -12.80 -8.27
C LYS A 15 14.40 -13.29 -9.50
N ALA A 16 14.39 -12.55 -10.60
CA ALA A 16 15.16 -12.86 -11.79
C ALA A 16 16.69 -12.77 -11.57
N LYS A 17 17.14 -12.03 -10.55
CA LYS A 17 18.55 -11.81 -10.25
C LYS A 17 19.01 -12.53 -8.97
N LYS A 18 18.15 -12.63 -7.96
CA LYS A 18 18.47 -13.20 -6.64
C LYS A 18 17.25 -13.91 -6.07
N PRO A 19 17.41 -15.00 -5.31
CA PRO A 19 16.29 -15.62 -4.62
C PRO A 19 15.71 -14.64 -3.60
N VAL A 20 14.38 -14.54 -3.58
CA VAL A 20 13.61 -13.74 -2.62
C VAL A 20 12.78 -14.69 -1.78
N VAL A 21 13.00 -14.70 -0.48
CA VAL A 21 12.21 -15.51 0.47
C VAL A 21 11.41 -14.55 1.36
N VAL A 22 10.12 -14.81 1.46
CA VAL A 22 9.22 -14.06 2.34
C VAL A 22 9.01 -14.83 3.63
N SER A 23 9.19 -14.16 4.77
CA SER A 23 8.78 -14.65 6.08
C SER A 23 7.54 -13.89 6.53
N MET A 24 6.44 -14.62 6.73
CA MET A 24 5.18 -14.04 7.19
C MET A 24 5.12 -14.11 8.72
N GLY A 25 4.84 -12.98 9.37
CA GLY A 25 4.56 -12.89 10.79
C GLY A 25 3.10 -13.27 11.11
N ASP A 26 2.45 -12.50 11.98
CA ASP A 26 1.07 -12.77 12.39
C ASP A 26 0.07 -12.60 11.25
N TYR A 27 0.26 -11.59 10.41
CA TYR A 27 -0.62 -11.25 9.29
C TYR A 27 0.17 -10.99 8.02
N ALA A 28 -0.20 -11.66 6.93
CA ALA A 28 0.24 -11.38 5.58
C ALA A 28 -0.88 -11.72 4.59
N ALA A 29 -1.97 -10.99 4.67
CA ALA A 29 -3.20 -11.23 3.92
C ALA A 29 -3.50 -10.06 2.97
N SER A 30 -4.38 -10.26 1.99
CA SER A 30 -4.79 -9.25 1.00
C SER A 30 -3.56 -8.61 0.31
N GLY A 31 -3.34 -7.31 0.45
CA GLY A 31 -2.16 -6.63 -0.08
C GLY A 31 -0.83 -7.23 0.38
N GLY A 32 -0.74 -7.74 1.63
CA GLY A 32 0.42 -8.45 2.14
C GLY A 32 0.70 -9.75 1.38
N TYR A 33 -0.35 -10.51 1.04
CA TYR A 33 -0.20 -11.69 0.20
C TYR A 33 0.09 -11.31 -1.26
N TYR A 34 -0.53 -10.24 -1.77
CA TYR A 34 -0.31 -9.74 -3.12
C TYR A 34 1.16 -9.43 -3.41
N ILE A 35 1.87 -8.78 -2.49
CA ILE A 35 3.30 -8.52 -2.64
C ILE A 35 4.16 -9.77 -2.41
N ALA A 36 3.70 -10.74 -1.63
CA ALA A 36 4.45 -11.96 -1.31
C ALA A 36 4.33 -13.06 -2.37
N CYS A 37 3.21 -13.13 -3.10
CA CYS A 37 2.83 -14.29 -3.92
C CYS A 37 3.87 -14.67 -5.00
N ASN A 38 4.64 -13.70 -5.49
CA ASN A 38 5.69 -13.90 -6.49
C ASN A 38 7.08 -14.23 -5.92
N ALA A 39 7.22 -14.38 -4.60
CA ALA A 39 8.50 -14.75 -3.99
C ALA A 39 9.01 -16.13 -4.48
N SER A 40 10.30 -16.37 -4.33
CA SER A 40 10.91 -17.69 -4.62
C SER A 40 10.44 -18.75 -3.64
N LYS A 41 10.27 -18.35 -2.36
CA LYS A 41 9.62 -19.14 -1.30
C LYS A 41 8.88 -18.24 -0.32
N ILE A 42 7.82 -18.78 0.25
CA ILE A 42 7.01 -18.14 1.29
C ILE A 42 7.00 -19.06 2.51
N ILE A 43 7.49 -18.53 3.63
CA ILE A 43 7.49 -19.19 4.92
C ILE A 43 6.47 -18.51 5.82
N ALA A 44 5.57 -19.26 6.43
CA ALA A 44 4.56 -18.75 7.36
C ALA A 44 4.63 -19.49 8.70
N GLN A 45 4.21 -18.83 9.78
CA GLN A 45 3.99 -19.55 11.04
C GLN A 45 2.66 -20.31 10.98
N PRO A 46 2.47 -21.37 11.77
CA PRO A 46 1.24 -22.18 11.74
C PRO A 46 -0.05 -21.37 11.88
N ASN A 47 -0.02 -20.30 12.68
CA ASN A 47 -1.15 -19.43 13.00
C ASN A 47 -1.18 -18.12 12.19
N THR A 48 -0.23 -17.88 11.31
CA THR A 48 -0.23 -16.72 10.41
C THR A 48 -1.57 -16.63 9.69
N LEU A 49 -2.21 -15.46 9.72
CA LEU A 49 -3.37 -15.20 8.89
C LEU A 49 -2.92 -14.69 7.53
N THR A 50 -3.28 -15.40 6.46
CA THR A 50 -2.84 -15.14 5.10
C THR A 50 -3.94 -15.37 4.06
N GLY A 51 -3.62 -15.32 2.78
CA GLY A 51 -4.62 -15.39 1.71
C GLY A 51 -5.39 -14.07 1.60
N SER A 52 -6.70 -14.09 1.87
CA SER A 52 -7.60 -12.95 1.63
C SER A 52 -7.42 -12.36 0.22
N ILE A 53 -7.30 -13.28 -0.76
CA ILE A 53 -7.17 -12.92 -2.18
C ILE A 53 -8.54 -12.46 -2.65
N GLY A 54 -8.73 -11.13 -2.64
CA GLY A 54 -10.01 -10.50 -2.95
C GLY A 54 -9.91 -8.99 -2.88
N ILE A 55 -10.90 -8.34 -3.47
CA ILE A 55 -11.04 -6.87 -3.44
C ILE A 55 -12.48 -6.54 -3.05
N PHE A 56 -12.63 -5.58 -2.17
CA PHE A 56 -13.92 -4.98 -1.84
C PHE A 56 -13.77 -3.47 -1.69
N GLY A 57 -14.87 -2.74 -1.89
CA GLY A 57 -14.97 -1.31 -1.63
C GLY A 57 -16.11 -0.99 -0.71
N MET A 58 -15.95 -0.02 0.18
CA MET A 58 -16.99 0.47 1.08
C MET A 58 -17.19 1.96 0.80
N PHE A 59 -18.42 2.32 0.43
CA PHE A 59 -18.79 3.69 0.06
C PHE A 59 -19.91 4.15 0.98
N PRO A 60 -19.63 5.00 1.98
CA PRO A 60 -20.63 5.53 2.89
C PRO A 60 -21.59 6.48 2.17
N ASN A 61 -22.84 6.51 2.62
CA ASN A 61 -23.82 7.51 2.20
C ASN A 61 -24.40 8.20 3.44
N PHE A 62 -24.13 9.47 3.60
CA PHE A 62 -24.58 10.27 4.75
C PHE A 62 -25.78 11.16 4.44
N GLU A 63 -26.41 11.05 3.27
CA GLU A 63 -27.55 11.88 2.86
C GLU A 63 -28.67 11.89 3.93
N GLY A 64 -29.01 10.72 4.46
CA GLY A 64 -30.06 10.62 5.49
C GLY A 64 -29.70 11.31 6.80
N LEU A 65 -28.41 11.29 7.17
CA LEU A 65 -27.92 11.97 8.37
C LEU A 65 -27.91 13.49 8.17
N THR A 66 -27.36 13.95 7.06
CA THR A 66 -27.23 15.39 6.76
C THR A 66 -28.60 16.07 6.65
N LYS A 67 -29.59 15.40 6.03
CA LYS A 67 -30.97 15.88 6.00
C LYS A 67 -31.59 16.03 7.41
N LYS A 68 -31.30 15.10 8.34
CA LYS A 68 -31.80 15.17 9.71
C LYS A 68 -31.23 16.34 10.51
N VAL A 69 -29.99 16.74 10.24
CA VAL A 69 -29.33 17.87 10.90
C VAL A 69 -29.49 19.19 10.14
N GLY A 70 -30.30 19.19 9.07
CA GLY A 70 -30.62 20.41 8.30
C GLY A 70 -29.50 20.89 7.37
N LEU A 71 -28.54 20.01 7.02
CA LEU A 71 -27.48 20.33 6.06
C LEU A 71 -27.93 19.97 4.64
N SER A 72 -27.69 20.89 3.70
CA SER A 72 -27.84 20.66 2.27
C SER A 72 -26.51 20.90 1.56
N PHE A 73 -26.27 20.15 0.49
CA PHE A 73 -25.05 20.22 -0.32
C PHE A 73 -25.42 20.53 -1.76
N ASP A 74 -24.65 21.41 -2.37
CA ASP A 74 -24.75 21.74 -3.77
C ASP A 74 -23.37 21.61 -4.42
N ASN A 75 -23.31 21.01 -5.62
CA ASN A 75 -22.07 20.70 -6.32
C ASN A 75 -22.06 21.34 -7.70
N VAL A 76 -21.05 22.15 -7.97
CA VAL A 76 -20.75 22.65 -9.31
C VAL A 76 -19.81 21.65 -10.01
N LYS A 77 -20.23 21.15 -11.17
CA LYS A 77 -19.52 20.09 -11.92
C LYS A 77 -19.20 20.51 -13.33
N THR A 78 -18.04 20.10 -13.82
CA THR A 78 -17.62 20.28 -15.21
C THR A 78 -17.98 19.11 -16.10
N ASN A 79 -18.24 17.91 -15.53
CA ASN A 79 -18.69 16.72 -16.25
C ASN A 79 -19.59 15.82 -15.39
N LYS A 80 -20.18 14.80 -15.99
CA LYS A 80 -21.17 13.90 -15.37
C LYS A 80 -20.64 13.18 -14.11
N PHE A 81 -19.37 12.84 -14.05
CA PHE A 81 -18.75 12.04 -13.00
C PHE A 81 -17.74 12.78 -12.14
N ALA A 82 -17.70 14.13 -12.22
CA ALA A 82 -16.76 14.92 -11.43
C ALA A 82 -16.98 14.81 -9.91
N ASP A 83 -18.18 14.41 -9.50
CA ASP A 83 -18.58 14.15 -8.11
C ASP A 83 -18.68 12.64 -7.80
N PHE A 84 -17.92 11.80 -8.49
CA PHE A 84 -17.87 10.37 -8.21
C PHE A 84 -17.39 10.11 -6.77
N GLY A 85 -18.13 9.25 -6.04
CA GLY A 85 -17.79 8.92 -4.66
C GLY A 85 -18.26 9.95 -3.61
N ASP A 86 -19.05 10.96 -4.00
CA ASP A 86 -19.65 11.92 -3.06
C ASP A 86 -20.57 11.19 -2.07
N ALA A 87 -20.20 11.24 -0.78
CA ALA A 87 -20.90 10.59 0.31
C ALA A 87 -22.18 11.34 0.75
N THR A 88 -22.44 12.53 0.23
CA THR A 88 -23.63 13.36 0.60
C THR A 88 -24.87 13.01 -0.22
N ARG A 89 -24.74 12.11 -1.19
CA ARG A 89 -25.81 11.60 -2.04
C ARG A 89 -25.69 10.10 -2.30
N PRO A 90 -26.78 9.45 -2.73
CA PRO A 90 -26.70 8.07 -3.22
C PRO A 90 -25.81 7.94 -4.45
N MET A 91 -25.09 6.83 -4.53
CA MET A 91 -24.32 6.48 -5.72
C MET A 91 -25.27 6.21 -6.89
N ARG A 92 -25.01 6.81 -8.06
CA ARG A 92 -25.82 6.63 -9.27
C ARG A 92 -25.63 5.21 -9.84
N PRO A 93 -26.62 4.68 -10.59
CA PRO A 93 -26.50 3.35 -11.21
C PRO A 93 -25.25 3.20 -12.08
N GLU A 94 -24.92 4.22 -12.89
CA GLU A 94 -23.75 4.21 -13.77
C GLU A 94 -22.43 4.24 -12.98
N GLU A 95 -22.40 4.93 -11.85
CA GLU A 95 -21.23 4.94 -10.94
C GLU A 95 -20.99 3.56 -10.33
N LYS A 96 -22.06 2.84 -9.98
CA LYS A 96 -21.98 1.47 -9.48
C LYS A 96 -21.37 0.53 -10.54
N VAL A 97 -21.77 0.67 -11.80
CA VAL A 97 -21.22 -0.14 -12.90
C VAL A 97 -19.72 0.12 -13.06
N ILE A 98 -19.30 1.39 -13.07
CA ILE A 98 -17.87 1.76 -13.19
C ILE A 98 -17.08 1.18 -12.01
N LEU A 99 -17.62 1.30 -10.79
CA LEU A 99 -16.99 0.77 -9.59
C LEU A 99 -16.88 -0.75 -9.63
N GLN A 100 -17.96 -1.44 -10.04
CA GLN A 100 -17.96 -2.88 -10.15
C GLN A 100 -16.91 -3.37 -11.15
N GLN A 101 -16.82 -2.74 -12.31
CA GLN A 101 -15.79 -3.06 -13.31
C GLN A 101 -14.37 -2.85 -12.77
N TYR A 102 -14.15 -1.79 -11.99
CA TYR A 102 -12.86 -1.53 -11.36
C TYR A 102 -12.49 -2.63 -10.35
N ILE A 103 -13.45 -3.07 -9.52
CA ILE A 103 -13.26 -4.14 -8.54
C ILE A 103 -12.99 -5.47 -9.24
N GLU A 104 -13.76 -5.81 -10.26
CA GLU A 104 -13.61 -7.05 -11.05
C GLU A 104 -12.25 -7.09 -11.75
N HIS A 105 -11.84 -6.00 -12.37
CA HIS A 105 -10.53 -5.90 -13.01
C HIS A 105 -9.39 -6.05 -11.99
N GLY A 106 -9.50 -5.39 -10.84
CA GLY A 106 -8.51 -5.52 -9.76
C GLY A 106 -8.44 -6.94 -9.19
N TYR A 107 -9.58 -7.60 -9.03
CA TYR A 107 -9.63 -8.99 -8.58
C TYR A 107 -9.01 -9.94 -9.60
N ASP A 108 -9.35 -9.76 -10.87
CA ASP A 108 -8.76 -10.54 -11.96
C ASP A 108 -7.23 -10.41 -12.02
N LEU A 109 -6.73 -9.18 -11.86
CA LEU A 109 -5.30 -8.91 -11.77
C LEU A 109 -4.66 -9.62 -10.57
N PHE A 110 -5.29 -9.56 -9.40
CA PHE A 110 -4.79 -10.23 -8.19
C PHE A 110 -4.72 -11.76 -8.39
N LEU A 111 -5.78 -12.37 -8.91
CA LEU A 111 -5.79 -13.79 -9.25
C LEU A 111 -4.68 -14.15 -10.23
N THR A 112 -4.50 -13.36 -11.28
CA THR A 112 -3.48 -13.58 -12.30
C THR A 112 -2.07 -13.60 -11.67
N ARG A 113 -1.76 -12.60 -10.84
CA ARG A 113 -0.45 -12.51 -10.19
C ARG A 113 -0.19 -13.65 -9.20
N CYS A 114 -1.22 -14.04 -8.44
CA CYS A 114 -1.10 -15.18 -7.55
C CYS A 114 -0.97 -16.51 -8.31
N SER A 115 -1.71 -16.69 -9.40
CA SER A 115 -1.63 -17.85 -10.28
C SER A 115 -0.23 -18.01 -10.85
N GLU A 116 0.34 -16.95 -11.40
CA GLU A 116 1.72 -16.93 -11.93
C GLU A 116 2.76 -17.19 -10.83
N GLY A 117 2.63 -16.50 -9.69
CA GLY A 117 3.60 -16.59 -8.60
C GLY A 117 3.60 -17.94 -7.89
N ARG A 118 2.45 -18.57 -7.74
CA ARG A 118 2.27 -19.86 -7.05
C ARG A 118 2.19 -21.05 -7.99
N ASN A 119 2.19 -20.82 -9.30
CA ASN A 119 2.01 -21.84 -10.33
C ASN A 119 0.72 -22.70 -10.10
N ILE A 120 -0.36 -22.03 -9.70
CA ILE A 120 -1.68 -22.62 -9.51
C ILE A 120 -2.59 -22.12 -10.63
N PRO A 121 -3.33 -23.00 -11.35
CA PRO A 121 -4.27 -22.57 -12.37
C PRO A 121 -5.28 -21.57 -11.81
N LYS A 122 -5.59 -20.50 -12.57
CA LYS A 122 -6.41 -19.37 -12.11
C LYS A 122 -7.79 -19.81 -11.61
N ASP A 123 -8.43 -20.76 -12.31
CA ASP A 123 -9.73 -21.28 -11.91
C ASP A 123 -9.65 -22.04 -10.56
N SER A 124 -8.59 -22.85 -10.37
CA SER A 124 -8.36 -23.54 -9.11
C SER A 124 -8.06 -22.58 -7.97
N LEU A 125 -7.32 -21.51 -8.27
CA LEU A 125 -7.02 -20.46 -7.30
C LEU A 125 -8.28 -19.69 -6.90
N ASP A 126 -9.19 -19.40 -7.84
CA ASP A 126 -10.44 -18.71 -7.55
C ASP A 126 -11.29 -19.45 -6.50
N HIS A 127 -11.33 -20.78 -6.54
CA HIS A 127 -12.04 -21.58 -5.55
C HIS A 127 -11.53 -21.40 -4.11
N ILE A 128 -10.26 -21.08 -3.91
CA ILE A 128 -9.65 -20.84 -2.60
C ILE A 128 -9.44 -19.34 -2.30
N ALA A 129 -9.72 -18.47 -3.27
CA ALA A 129 -9.66 -17.02 -3.19
C ALA A 129 -10.98 -16.41 -2.69
N GLN A 130 -11.54 -15.45 -3.39
CA GLN A 130 -12.80 -14.76 -3.07
C GLN A 130 -12.81 -14.14 -1.66
N GLY A 131 -11.66 -13.61 -1.24
CA GLY A 131 -11.48 -12.98 0.06
C GLY A 131 -11.35 -13.92 1.25
N ARG A 132 -11.28 -15.25 1.04
CA ARG A 132 -11.12 -16.22 2.13
C ARG A 132 -9.76 -16.05 2.81
N VAL A 133 -9.79 -16.10 4.14
CA VAL A 133 -8.60 -16.04 5.00
C VAL A 133 -8.23 -17.45 5.42
N TRP A 134 -6.94 -17.75 5.42
CA TRP A 134 -6.38 -19.04 5.76
C TRP A 134 -5.35 -18.91 6.87
N THR A 135 -5.26 -19.90 7.75
CA THR A 135 -4.10 -20.01 8.65
C THR A 135 -2.89 -20.54 7.86
N GLY A 136 -1.67 -20.31 8.36
CA GLY A 136 -0.45 -20.85 7.74
C GLY A 136 -0.52 -22.35 7.50
N ASN A 137 -1.06 -23.12 8.47
CA ASN A 137 -1.29 -24.55 8.32
C ASN A 137 -2.23 -24.90 7.15
N GLN A 138 -3.28 -24.13 6.98
CA GLN A 138 -4.24 -24.33 5.87
C GLN A 138 -3.62 -23.88 4.55
N ALA A 139 -2.95 -22.72 4.55
CA ALA A 139 -2.28 -22.16 3.38
C ALA A 139 -1.20 -23.08 2.81
N LEU A 140 -0.48 -23.80 3.66
CA LEU A 140 0.48 -24.82 3.22
C LEU A 140 -0.22 -25.95 2.45
N LYS A 141 -1.35 -26.44 2.95
CA LYS A 141 -2.09 -27.56 2.32
C LYS A 141 -2.66 -27.19 0.95
N ILE A 142 -3.00 -25.93 0.75
CA ILE A 142 -3.58 -25.43 -0.51
C ILE A 142 -2.57 -24.73 -1.43
N GLY A 143 -1.27 -24.77 -1.09
CA GLY A 143 -0.20 -24.25 -1.94
C GLY A 143 0.03 -22.74 -1.91
N LEU A 144 -0.62 -22.02 -0.99
CA LEU A 144 -0.42 -20.57 -0.85
C LEU A 144 0.89 -20.21 -0.16
N VAL A 145 1.46 -21.09 0.65
CA VAL A 145 2.79 -20.98 1.25
C VAL A 145 3.59 -22.25 1.02
N ASP A 146 4.92 -22.17 1.12
CA ASP A 146 5.82 -23.28 0.77
C ASP A 146 6.27 -24.11 1.97
N ALA A 147 6.37 -23.49 3.14
CA ALA A 147 6.75 -24.18 4.37
C ALA A 147 6.27 -23.43 5.61
N LEU A 148 6.22 -24.14 6.73
CA LEU A 148 6.00 -23.54 8.04
C LEU A 148 7.35 -23.26 8.72
N GLY A 149 7.44 -22.10 9.37
CA GLY A 149 8.65 -21.69 10.07
C GLY A 149 8.60 -20.20 10.48
N ASN A 150 9.72 -19.75 11.00
CA ASN A 150 9.96 -18.37 11.44
C ASN A 150 10.97 -17.67 10.52
N ILE A 151 11.44 -16.51 10.94
CA ILE A 151 12.43 -15.72 10.18
C ILE A 151 13.75 -16.50 10.00
N ASP A 152 14.18 -17.28 10.98
CA ASP A 152 15.42 -18.07 10.88
C ASP A 152 15.29 -19.14 9.80
N THR A 153 14.12 -19.80 9.71
CA THR A 153 13.81 -20.73 8.64
C THR A 153 13.88 -20.06 7.27
N ALA A 154 13.33 -18.85 7.16
CA ALA A 154 13.37 -18.09 5.90
C ALA A 154 14.80 -17.71 5.51
N ILE A 155 15.64 -17.31 6.46
CA ILE A 155 17.07 -16.99 6.24
C ILE A 155 17.82 -18.23 5.74
N GLN A 156 17.62 -19.38 6.38
CA GLN A 156 18.24 -20.64 5.97
C GLN A 156 17.81 -21.04 4.55
N GLU A 157 16.52 -20.92 4.23
CA GLU A 157 16.03 -21.20 2.89
C GLU A 157 16.56 -20.21 1.84
N ALA A 158 16.74 -18.93 2.21
CA ALA A 158 17.36 -17.94 1.34
C ALA A 158 18.83 -18.28 1.05
N ALA A 159 19.62 -18.62 2.07
CA ALA A 159 21.00 -19.05 1.93
C ALA A 159 21.12 -20.30 1.05
N LYS A 160 20.27 -21.29 1.29
CA LYS A 160 20.20 -22.52 0.49
C LYS A 160 19.87 -22.27 -0.98
N LEU A 161 18.87 -21.43 -1.25
CA LEU A 161 18.51 -21.04 -2.63
C LEU A 161 19.63 -20.24 -3.33
N ALA A 162 20.36 -19.43 -2.56
CA ALA A 162 21.50 -18.67 -3.04
C ALA A 162 22.79 -19.50 -3.14
N LYS A 163 22.79 -20.77 -2.66
CA LYS A 163 23.95 -21.69 -2.60
C LYS A 163 25.11 -21.08 -1.81
N LEU A 164 24.80 -20.48 -0.66
CA LEU A 164 25.77 -19.88 0.25
C LEU A 164 25.98 -20.80 1.45
N ASP A 165 27.25 -21.19 1.69
CA ASP A 165 27.63 -21.97 2.89
C ASP A 165 27.95 -21.03 4.07
N ASP A 166 28.41 -19.81 3.77
CA ASP A 166 28.66 -18.75 4.76
C ASP A 166 28.05 -17.44 4.29
N TYR A 167 27.45 -16.68 5.23
CA TYR A 167 26.75 -15.43 4.93
C TYR A 167 26.71 -14.49 6.13
N SER A 168 26.60 -13.19 5.86
CA SER A 168 26.30 -12.17 6.86
C SER A 168 24.92 -11.58 6.65
N LEU A 169 24.24 -11.23 7.74
CA LEU A 169 22.94 -10.57 7.68
C LEU A 169 23.10 -9.05 7.71
N GLN A 170 22.32 -8.38 6.90
CA GLN A 170 22.24 -6.93 6.90
C GLN A 170 20.78 -6.48 6.90
N ASP A 171 20.40 -5.72 7.92
CA ASP A 171 19.05 -5.21 8.06
C ASP A 171 18.79 -3.99 7.14
N TYR A 172 17.62 -3.96 6.52
CA TYR A 172 17.10 -2.82 5.78
C TYR A 172 15.65 -2.55 6.17
N PRO A 173 15.21 -1.26 6.29
CA PRO A 173 16.05 -0.07 6.27
C PRO A 173 17.04 -0.07 7.44
N LYS A 174 18.21 0.56 7.26
CA LYS A 174 19.16 0.72 8.38
C LYS A 174 18.44 1.41 9.52
N LYS A 175 18.51 0.82 10.72
CA LYS A 175 17.99 1.46 11.93
C LYS A 175 18.75 2.76 12.12
N VAL A 176 18.03 3.89 12.05
CA VAL A 176 18.61 5.18 12.45
C VAL A 176 18.86 5.08 13.95
N ASP A 177 20.09 5.35 14.37
CA ASP A 177 20.42 5.32 15.79
C ASP A 177 19.53 6.34 16.53
N PHE A 178 18.95 5.92 17.65
CA PHE A 178 18.06 6.77 18.44
C PHE A 178 18.71 8.13 18.77
N LEU A 179 20.02 8.14 19.03
CA LEU A 179 20.80 9.37 19.21
C LEU A 179 20.85 10.23 17.94
N GLU A 180 21.02 9.61 16.78
CA GLU A 180 21.06 10.30 15.51
C GLU A 180 19.66 10.86 15.11
N SER A 181 18.59 10.16 15.45
CA SER A 181 17.21 10.64 15.27
C SER A 181 16.88 11.82 16.20
N LEU A 182 17.32 11.77 17.45
CA LEU A 182 17.20 12.88 18.41
C LEU A 182 17.99 14.11 17.99
N LEU A 183 19.22 13.91 17.50
CA LEU A 183 20.07 15.01 17.03
C LEU A 183 19.57 15.59 15.69
N SER A 184 18.97 14.80 14.82
CA SER A 184 18.38 15.28 13.56
C SER A 184 17.11 16.07 13.82
N ASN A 185 16.21 15.59 14.69
CA ASN A 185 14.99 16.29 15.07
C ASN A 185 15.30 17.62 15.81
N GLN A 186 16.27 17.62 16.73
CA GLN A 186 16.69 18.85 17.41
C GLN A 186 17.37 19.84 16.44
N LYS A 187 18.14 19.36 15.46
CA LYS A 187 18.72 20.22 14.42
C LYS A 187 17.67 20.83 13.51
N GLU A 188 16.65 20.08 13.12
CA GLU A 188 15.54 20.60 12.31
C GLU A 188 14.68 21.61 13.09
N GLU A 189 14.35 21.33 14.36
CA GLU A 189 13.62 22.27 15.20
C GLU A 189 14.43 23.53 15.48
N PHE A 190 15.72 23.39 15.78
CA PHE A 190 16.61 24.52 16.01
C PHE A 190 16.81 25.35 14.75
N ALA A 191 17.03 24.72 13.60
CA ALA A 191 17.14 25.40 12.31
C ALA A 191 15.85 26.12 11.92
N THR A 192 14.70 25.48 12.16
CA THR A 192 13.37 26.06 11.91
C THR A 192 13.12 27.26 12.82
N LYS A 193 13.48 27.18 14.09
CA LYS A 193 13.33 28.24 15.07
C LYS A 193 14.25 29.43 14.75
N ALA A 194 15.52 29.16 14.43
CA ALA A 194 16.48 30.18 14.03
C ALA A 194 16.04 30.87 12.72
N MET A 195 15.48 30.11 11.77
CA MET A 195 14.98 30.64 10.50
C MET A 195 13.73 31.49 10.68
N LYS A 196 12.82 31.10 11.59
CA LYS A 196 11.66 31.92 11.99
C LYS A 196 12.09 33.23 12.63
N GLU A 197 13.09 33.19 13.49
CA GLU A 197 13.62 34.36 14.19
C GLU A 197 14.35 35.34 13.23
N TYR A 198 15.09 34.79 12.27
CA TYR A 198 15.83 35.57 11.27
C TYR A 198 14.92 36.17 10.19
N LEU A 199 13.95 35.42 9.67
CA LEU A 199 13.05 35.85 8.59
C LEU A 199 11.80 36.57 9.10
N GLY A 200 11.46 36.46 10.38
CA GLY A 200 10.31 37.12 10.96
C GLY A 200 9.02 36.87 10.16
N LYS A 201 8.41 37.94 9.67
CA LYS A 201 7.16 37.88 8.85
C LYS A 201 7.34 37.21 7.51
N ASP A 202 8.56 37.14 6.97
CA ASP A 202 8.86 36.56 5.65
C ASP A 202 9.08 35.05 5.71
N TYR A 203 9.03 34.44 6.91
CA TYR A 203 9.15 32.99 7.08
C TYR A 203 8.07 32.21 6.35
N GLU A 204 6.81 32.69 6.40
CA GLU A 204 5.68 32.04 5.71
C GLU A 204 5.86 32.09 4.18
N LEU A 205 6.37 33.19 3.65
CA LEU A 205 6.71 33.32 2.24
C LEU A 205 7.82 32.34 1.84
N PHE A 206 8.87 32.24 2.66
CA PHE A 206 9.97 31.30 2.43
C PHE A 206 9.50 29.84 2.46
N LYS A 207 8.63 29.48 3.41
CA LYS A 207 8.02 28.16 3.52
C LYS A 207 7.21 27.81 2.28
N THR A 208 6.37 28.76 1.82
CA THR A 208 5.57 28.61 0.59
C THR A 208 6.44 28.39 -0.65
N ILE A 209 7.54 29.15 -0.78
CA ILE A 209 8.48 28.99 -1.91
C ILE A 209 9.18 27.61 -1.87
N LYS A 210 9.55 27.14 -0.67
CA LYS A 210 10.13 25.82 -0.49
C LYS A 210 9.14 24.72 -0.87
N GLU A 211 7.92 24.81 -0.39
CA GLU A 211 6.85 23.86 -0.72
C GLU A 211 6.53 23.84 -2.22
N ILE A 212 6.58 25.00 -2.91
CA ILE A 212 6.41 25.08 -4.37
C ILE A 212 7.54 24.37 -5.11
N LYS A 213 8.79 24.44 -4.61
CA LYS A 213 9.93 23.78 -5.22
C LYS A 213 9.93 22.25 -5.05
N GLU A 214 9.27 21.75 -4.00
CA GLU A 214 9.19 20.33 -3.68
C GLU A 214 7.93 19.66 -4.26
N GLN A 215 7.04 20.43 -4.91
CA GLN A 215 5.78 19.95 -5.47
C GLN A 215 5.84 19.76 -7.00
N ASP A 216 5.03 18.82 -7.50
CA ASP A 216 4.90 18.55 -8.94
C ASP A 216 4.45 19.77 -9.73
N PHE A 217 4.99 19.91 -10.95
CA PHE A 217 4.86 21.09 -11.83
C PHE A 217 3.43 21.41 -12.27
N VAL A 218 2.44 20.54 -12.04
CA VAL A 218 1.05 20.76 -12.45
C VAL A 218 0.11 20.61 -11.26
N GLN A 219 -0.34 21.74 -10.71
CA GLN A 219 -1.35 21.75 -9.64
C GLN A 219 -2.47 22.72 -9.98
N ALA A 220 -3.72 22.28 -9.75
CA ALA A 220 -4.88 23.17 -9.76
C ALA A 220 -4.99 23.85 -8.38
N ARG A 221 -4.49 25.07 -8.25
CA ARG A 221 -4.62 25.89 -7.03
C ARG A 221 -5.47 27.13 -7.30
N MET A 222 -6.17 27.59 -6.27
CA MET A 222 -6.76 28.93 -6.30
C MET A 222 -5.64 29.99 -6.29
N PRO A 223 -5.80 31.12 -7.03
CA PRO A 223 -4.74 32.14 -7.17
C PRO A 223 -4.52 32.98 -5.91
N TYR A 224 -5.19 32.69 -4.80
CA TYR A 224 -5.07 33.39 -3.53
C TYR A 224 -5.31 32.47 -2.35
N ASP A 225 -4.58 32.70 -1.26
CA ASP A 225 -4.76 32.02 0.01
C ASP A 225 -5.89 32.68 0.80
N ILE A 226 -6.84 31.86 1.26
CA ILE A 226 -7.92 32.33 2.14
C ILE A 226 -7.45 32.10 3.59
N SER A 227 -7.13 33.18 4.32
CA SER A 227 -6.93 33.11 5.76
C SER A 227 -8.19 33.57 6.48
N ILE A 228 -8.83 32.66 7.21
CA ILE A 228 -9.92 33.00 8.14
C ILE A 228 -9.28 33.41 9.47
N ARG A 229 -9.50 34.66 9.89
CA ARG A 229 -9.09 35.17 11.20
C ARG A 229 -10.15 34.91 12.25
#